data_a24a19df9709e7ca5b7330ab3e4e7608
#
_entry.id   a24a19df9709e7ca5b7330ab3e4e7608
#
_cell.length_a   1.000
_cell.length_b   1.000
_cell.length_c   1.000
_cell.angle_alpha   90.00
_cell.angle_beta   90.00
_cell.angle_gamma   90.00
#
_symmetry.space_group_name_H-M   'P 1'
#
loop_
_entity.id
_entity.type
_entity.pdbx_description
1 polymer ?
#
loop_
_entity_poly.entity_id
_entity_poly.type
_entity_poly.pdbx_seq_one_letter_code
_entity_poly.pdbx_strand_id
1 'polypeptide(L)'
;LGEALAEELLKDYSGSLEGKSLGIVAESGSSYASGLRMAGFWNGVSRTGLELRWTMLGYARESGQEFLESKPQVDFVVALDDASTRAAGQCAAGGRLQGALVYGIGNSTEAAYYLDTGAAECLVVPDSFQAGYQSLTETVRGMDSYLHQVESRQVSHTVIRRDTLFSRENQEILFTMSQ
;
A
#
# COMPACT_ATOMS: atom_id res chain seq x y z
N LEU A 1 -2.67 1.83 -7.68
CA LEU A 1 -2.41 1.79 -6.24
C LEU A 1 -1.12 2.55 -5.89
N GLY A 2 0.01 2.26 -6.56
CA GLY A 2 1.26 2.97 -6.30
C GLY A 2 1.17 4.46 -6.62
N GLU A 3 0.57 4.83 -7.74
CA GLU A 3 0.31 6.23 -8.10
C GLU A 3 -0.57 6.93 -7.04
N ALA A 4 -1.60 6.26 -6.55
CA ALA A 4 -2.46 6.81 -5.50
C ALA A 4 -1.69 7.09 -4.19
N LEU A 5 -0.75 6.21 -3.79
CA LEU A 5 0.15 6.49 -2.65
C LEU A 5 1.02 7.72 -2.91
N ALA A 6 1.55 7.86 -4.13
CA ALA A 6 2.35 9.04 -4.51
C ALA A 6 1.54 10.33 -4.47
N GLU A 7 0.31 10.29 -4.99
CA GLU A 7 -0.63 11.43 -4.96
C GLU A 7 -0.95 11.87 -3.53
N GLU A 8 -1.20 10.90 -2.64
CA GLU A 8 -1.52 11.21 -1.24
C GLU A 8 -0.31 11.80 -0.50
N LEU A 9 0.89 11.25 -0.72
CA LEU A 9 2.10 11.82 -0.17
C LEU A 9 2.34 13.25 -0.68
N LEU A 10 2.14 13.50 -1.97
CA LEU A 10 2.31 14.83 -2.57
C LEU A 10 1.29 15.85 -2.07
N LYS A 11 0.05 15.45 -1.80
CA LYS A 11 -0.98 16.32 -1.22
C LYS A 11 -0.53 16.87 0.15
N ASP A 12 0.03 16.02 0.98
CA ASP A 12 0.46 16.39 2.33
C ASP A 12 1.65 17.38 2.33
N TYR A 13 2.43 17.42 1.24
CA TYR A 13 3.63 18.25 1.11
C TYR A 13 3.55 19.28 -0.03
N SER A 14 2.35 19.64 -0.46
CA SER A 14 2.14 20.67 -1.49
C SER A 14 2.92 20.42 -2.79
N GLY A 15 3.14 19.14 -3.14
CA GLY A 15 3.81 18.72 -4.36
C GLY A 15 5.34 18.75 -4.35
N SER A 16 5.99 19.13 -3.23
CA SER A 16 7.45 19.14 -3.12
C SER A 16 7.94 18.23 -1.99
N LEU A 17 8.86 17.32 -2.31
CA LEU A 17 9.49 16.40 -1.37
C LEU A 17 11.01 16.59 -1.32
N GLU A 18 11.49 17.77 -1.70
CA GLU A 18 12.91 18.10 -1.71
C GLU A 18 13.53 17.98 -0.30
N GLY A 19 14.64 17.27 -0.21
CA GLY A 19 15.33 17.00 1.06
C GLY A 19 14.66 15.96 1.95
N LYS A 20 13.57 15.33 1.48
CA LYS A 20 12.91 14.23 2.18
C LYS A 20 13.45 12.88 1.73
N SER A 21 13.41 11.92 2.64
CA SER A 21 13.95 10.57 2.45
C SER A 21 12.88 9.49 2.56
N LEU A 22 13.03 8.43 1.78
CA LEU A 22 12.06 7.36 1.59
C LEU A 22 12.65 5.98 1.82
N GLY A 23 11.90 5.13 2.51
CA GLY A 23 12.04 3.68 2.49
C GLY A 23 10.85 3.03 1.81
N ILE A 24 11.09 2.00 1.00
CA ILE A 24 10.03 1.21 0.36
C ILE A 24 10.08 -0.22 0.89
N VAL A 25 8.93 -0.76 1.26
CA VAL A 25 8.81 -2.13 1.75
C VAL A 25 7.71 -2.91 1.03
N ALA A 26 8.02 -4.16 0.65
CA ALA A 26 7.06 -5.13 0.12
C ALA A 26 7.42 -6.55 0.57
N GLU A 27 6.42 -7.33 1.03
CA GLU A 27 6.60 -8.72 1.44
C GLU A 27 7.11 -9.58 0.28
N SER A 28 6.57 -9.38 -0.91
CA SER A 28 6.97 -10.11 -2.11
C SER A 28 7.75 -9.23 -3.08
N GLY A 29 9.07 -9.42 -3.12
CA GLY A 29 9.96 -8.69 -4.04
C GLY A 29 9.87 -9.13 -5.50
N SER A 30 9.41 -10.35 -5.76
CA SER A 30 9.35 -10.95 -7.09
C SER A 30 7.95 -10.94 -7.71
N SER A 31 6.92 -10.45 -7.01
CA SER A 31 5.58 -10.41 -7.57
C SER A 31 5.44 -9.31 -8.63
N TYR A 32 4.77 -9.63 -9.72
CA TYR A 32 4.43 -8.66 -10.76
C TYR A 32 3.65 -7.47 -10.19
N ALA A 33 2.74 -7.73 -9.25
CA ALA A 33 1.95 -6.70 -8.60
C ALA A 33 2.81 -5.72 -7.78
N SER A 34 3.79 -6.21 -7.01
CA SER A 34 4.71 -5.35 -6.26
C SER A 34 5.56 -4.48 -7.19
N GLY A 35 6.03 -5.05 -8.30
CA GLY A 35 6.76 -4.30 -9.32
C GLY A 35 5.94 -3.16 -9.93
N LEU A 36 4.68 -3.42 -10.29
CA LEU A 36 3.78 -2.40 -10.82
C LEU A 36 3.44 -1.31 -9.81
N ARG A 37 3.21 -1.68 -8.54
CA ARG A 37 2.92 -0.71 -7.47
C ARG A 37 4.13 0.19 -7.22
N MET A 38 5.34 -0.39 -7.16
CA MET A 38 6.57 0.37 -7.01
C MET A 38 6.81 1.31 -8.19
N ALA A 39 6.64 0.83 -9.43
CA ALA A 39 6.78 1.64 -10.62
C ALA A 39 5.77 2.81 -10.66
N GLY A 40 4.49 2.54 -10.33
CA GLY A 40 3.46 3.57 -10.25
C GLY A 40 3.77 4.63 -9.20
N PHE A 41 4.19 4.22 -8.00
CA PHE A 41 4.61 5.15 -6.96
C PHE A 41 5.81 6.01 -7.43
N TRP A 42 6.83 5.37 -8.00
CA TRP A 42 8.03 6.06 -8.46
C TRP A 42 7.77 7.05 -9.59
N ASN A 43 6.88 6.71 -10.51
CA ASN A 43 6.45 7.64 -11.57
C ASN A 43 5.83 8.91 -10.99
N GLY A 44 5.06 8.81 -9.91
CA GLY A 44 4.46 9.96 -9.25
C GLY A 44 5.45 10.88 -8.54
N VAL A 45 6.51 10.31 -7.93
CA VAL A 45 7.43 11.09 -7.06
C VAL A 45 8.81 11.36 -7.66
N SER A 46 9.17 10.78 -8.81
CA SER A 46 10.54 10.83 -9.37
C SER A 46 11.07 12.23 -9.67
N ARG A 47 10.20 13.24 -9.78
CA ARG A 47 10.56 14.63 -10.09
C ARG A 47 10.44 15.58 -8.91
N THR A 48 10.23 15.06 -7.70
CA THR A 48 9.90 15.86 -6.50
C THR A 48 11.08 16.13 -5.59
N GLY A 49 12.26 15.61 -5.93
CA GLY A 49 13.46 15.71 -5.09
C GLY A 49 13.51 14.70 -3.93
N LEU A 50 12.57 13.74 -3.88
CA LEU A 50 12.54 12.68 -2.86
C LEU A 50 13.74 11.73 -3.01
N GLU A 51 14.48 11.51 -1.93
CA GLU A 51 15.64 10.62 -1.90
C GLU A 51 15.25 9.20 -1.45
N LEU A 52 15.44 8.21 -2.31
CA LEU A 52 15.28 6.81 -1.91
C LEU A 52 16.51 6.35 -1.10
N ARG A 53 16.32 6.08 0.19
CA ARG A 53 17.37 5.60 1.08
C ARG A 53 17.52 4.09 1.08
N TRP A 54 16.40 3.37 1.06
CA TRP A 54 16.43 1.91 1.06
C TRP A 54 15.15 1.31 0.46
N THR A 55 15.30 0.09 -0.03
CA THR A 55 14.20 -0.78 -0.39
C THR A 55 14.33 -2.11 0.37
N MET A 56 13.22 -2.66 0.81
CA MET A 56 13.12 -3.97 1.43
C MET A 56 12.06 -4.78 0.69
N LEU A 57 12.52 -5.63 -0.23
CA LEU A 57 11.66 -6.43 -1.08
C LEU A 57 11.92 -7.91 -0.83
N GLY A 58 10.88 -8.67 -0.51
CA GLY A 58 10.98 -10.10 -0.24
C GLY A 58 11.60 -10.40 1.12
N TYR A 59 10.79 -10.34 2.16
CA TYR A 59 11.19 -10.71 3.52
C TYR A 59 10.26 -11.81 4.06
N ALA A 60 10.77 -12.60 5.02
CA ALA A 60 9.90 -13.52 5.74
C ALA A 60 8.94 -12.74 6.66
N ARG A 61 7.67 -13.10 6.64
CA ARG A 61 6.60 -12.36 7.36
C ARG A 61 6.93 -12.19 8.85
N GLU A 62 7.52 -13.20 9.46
CA GLU A 62 7.87 -13.24 10.88
C GLU A 62 9.02 -12.28 11.23
N SER A 63 9.86 -11.90 10.27
CA SER A 63 11.03 -11.03 10.48
C SER A 63 10.87 -9.61 9.95
N GLY A 64 9.70 -9.29 9.39
CA GLY A 64 9.48 -7.97 8.76
C GLY A 64 9.74 -6.79 9.69
N GLN A 65 9.38 -6.91 10.96
CA GLN A 65 9.61 -5.87 11.96
C GLN A 65 11.10 -5.66 12.27
N GLU A 66 11.83 -6.73 12.57
CA GLU A 66 13.26 -6.68 12.87
C GLU A 66 14.04 -6.07 11.72
N PHE A 67 13.67 -6.41 10.48
CA PHE A 67 14.28 -5.81 9.31
C PHE A 67 13.98 -4.32 9.17
N LEU A 68 12.75 -3.89 9.41
CA LEU A 68 12.39 -2.46 9.36
C LEU A 68 13.13 -1.66 10.43
N GLU A 69 13.23 -2.18 11.65
CA GLU A 69 13.94 -1.57 12.77
C GLU A 69 15.44 -1.41 12.49
N SER A 70 16.03 -2.30 11.71
CA SER A 70 17.44 -2.24 11.32
C SER A 70 17.75 -1.24 10.22
N LYS A 71 16.73 -0.66 9.57
CA LYS A 71 16.93 0.26 8.45
C LYS A 71 17.31 1.68 8.93
N PRO A 72 18.10 2.40 8.12
CA PRO A 72 18.36 3.81 8.38
C PRO A 72 17.07 4.61 8.49
N GLN A 73 17.09 5.62 9.35
CA GLN A 73 15.97 6.56 9.49
C GLN A 73 15.63 7.23 8.16
N VAL A 74 14.33 7.38 7.93
CA VAL A 74 13.74 8.05 6.77
C VAL A 74 12.58 8.93 7.21
N ASP A 75 12.15 9.85 6.35
CA ASP A 75 10.95 10.66 6.61
C ASP A 75 9.68 9.86 6.32
N PHE A 76 9.71 8.99 5.30
CA PHE A 76 8.57 8.21 4.87
C PHE A 76 8.89 6.73 4.71
N VAL A 77 7.95 5.89 5.09
CA VAL A 77 7.92 4.46 4.74
C VAL A 77 6.69 4.19 3.88
N VAL A 78 6.92 3.71 2.66
CA VAL A 78 5.86 3.32 1.74
C VAL A 78 5.77 1.81 1.68
N ALA A 79 4.62 1.27 2.12
CA ALA A 79 4.33 -0.15 2.17
C ALA A 79 3.44 -0.54 0.98
N LEU A 80 3.95 -1.42 0.12
CA LEU A 80 3.32 -1.75 -1.16
C LEU A 80 2.31 -2.91 -1.09
N ASP A 81 2.10 -3.48 0.09
CA ASP A 81 1.13 -4.56 0.35
C ASP A 81 0.66 -4.53 1.81
N ASP A 82 -0.39 -5.31 2.10
CA ASP A 82 -1.02 -5.34 3.41
C ASP A 82 -0.08 -5.84 4.52
N ALA A 83 0.71 -6.88 4.24
CA ALA A 83 1.64 -7.42 5.23
C ALA A 83 2.72 -6.39 5.61
N SER A 84 3.25 -5.67 4.62
CA SER A 84 4.21 -4.59 4.81
C SER A 84 3.62 -3.39 5.53
N THR A 85 2.36 -3.04 5.23
CA THR A 85 1.62 -1.98 5.91
C THR A 85 1.45 -2.31 7.40
N ARG A 86 1.11 -3.56 7.72
CA ARG A 86 1.00 -4.00 9.11
C ARG A 86 2.35 -3.97 9.83
N ALA A 87 3.40 -4.48 9.20
CA ALA A 87 4.74 -4.48 9.79
C ALA A 87 5.24 -3.03 10.04
N ALA A 88 5.08 -2.14 9.07
CA ALA A 88 5.46 -0.73 9.21
C ALA A 88 4.60 -0.01 10.26
N GLY A 89 3.28 -0.22 10.26
CA GLY A 89 2.37 0.34 11.25
C GLY A 89 2.70 -0.11 12.68
N GLN A 90 3.03 -1.38 12.87
CA GLN A 90 3.46 -1.90 14.16
C GLN A 90 4.79 -1.29 14.64
N CYS A 91 5.76 -1.12 13.75
CA CYS A 91 7.02 -0.45 14.06
C CYS A 91 6.79 1.03 14.40
N ALA A 92 5.92 1.73 13.65
CA ALA A 92 5.57 3.13 13.91
C ALA A 92 4.87 3.29 15.27
N ALA A 93 3.86 2.47 15.55
CA ALA A 93 3.15 2.46 16.83
C ALA A 93 4.08 2.21 18.04
N GLY A 94 5.12 1.40 17.86
CA GLY A 94 6.17 1.16 18.86
C GLY A 94 7.25 2.24 18.93
N GLY A 95 7.16 3.32 18.15
CA GLY A 95 8.17 4.38 18.07
C GLY A 95 9.48 3.97 17.41
N ARG A 96 9.50 2.80 16.76
CA ARG A 96 10.74 2.19 16.24
C ARG A 96 11.12 2.68 14.84
N LEU A 97 10.24 3.41 14.17
CA LEU A 97 10.55 4.11 12.91
C LEU A 97 11.03 5.57 13.13
N GLN A 98 11.28 5.95 14.37
CA GLN A 98 11.87 7.25 14.72
C GLN A 98 11.11 8.46 14.12
N GLY A 99 9.80 8.36 14.04
CA GLY A 99 8.92 9.43 13.52
C GLY A 99 8.69 9.39 12.00
N ALA A 100 9.12 8.36 11.30
CA ALA A 100 8.78 8.20 9.89
C ALA A 100 7.27 8.01 9.70
N LEU A 101 6.69 8.69 8.71
CA LEU A 101 5.27 8.57 8.35
C LEU A 101 5.05 7.37 7.44
N VAL A 102 4.02 6.58 7.72
CA VAL A 102 3.72 5.35 6.97
C VAL A 102 2.56 5.57 6.03
N TYR A 103 2.77 5.28 4.75
CA TYR A 103 1.76 5.25 3.69
C TYR A 103 1.65 3.82 3.17
N GLY A 104 0.45 3.23 3.17
CA GLY A 104 0.33 1.81 2.93
C GLY A 104 -0.77 1.39 1.97
N ILE A 105 -0.59 0.21 1.35
CA ILE A 105 -1.64 -0.51 0.62
C ILE A 105 -2.10 -1.64 1.52
N GLY A 106 -3.40 -1.71 1.81
CA GLY A 106 -3.94 -2.79 2.62
C GLY A 106 -5.40 -2.60 2.96
N ASN A 107 -6.05 -3.69 3.37
CA ASN A 107 -7.46 -3.72 3.77
C ASN A 107 -7.71 -4.59 5.02
N SER A 108 -6.66 -5.03 5.71
CA SER A 108 -6.83 -5.79 6.94
C SER A 108 -7.30 -4.92 8.11
N THR A 109 -7.93 -5.53 9.08
CA THR A 109 -8.34 -4.87 10.33
C THR A 109 -7.15 -4.27 11.07
N GLU A 110 -5.99 -4.94 11.01
CA GLU A 110 -4.77 -4.42 11.62
C GLU A 110 -4.25 -3.16 10.91
N ALA A 111 -4.30 -3.12 9.57
CA ALA A 111 -3.93 -1.92 8.82
C ALA A 111 -4.88 -0.75 9.17
N ALA A 112 -6.18 -1.01 9.26
CA ALA A 112 -7.18 -0.03 9.71
C ALA A 112 -6.92 0.45 11.15
N TYR A 113 -6.52 -0.44 12.05
CA TYR A 113 -6.12 -0.08 13.42
C TYR A 113 -4.93 0.88 13.44
N TYR A 114 -3.90 0.65 12.61
CA TYR A 114 -2.75 1.56 12.54
C TYR A 114 -3.10 2.92 11.94
N LEU A 115 -4.07 2.96 11.02
CA LEU A 115 -4.61 4.23 10.53
C LEU A 115 -5.36 4.98 11.64
N ASP A 116 -6.23 4.30 12.40
CA ASP A 116 -7.00 4.89 13.50
C ASP A 116 -6.10 5.46 14.60
N THR A 117 -5.06 4.73 14.97
CA THR A 117 -4.11 5.15 16.00
C THR A 117 -3.11 6.20 15.52
N GLY A 118 -3.07 6.53 14.22
CA GLY A 118 -2.12 7.47 13.64
C GLY A 118 -0.72 6.91 13.43
N ALA A 119 -0.57 5.57 13.46
CA ALA A 119 0.67 4.89 13.09
C ALA A 119 0.83 4.76 11.56
N ALA A 120 -0.25 4.95 10.81
CA ALA A 120 -0.25 5.13 9.37
C ALA A 120 -1.02 6.42 9.01
N GLU A 121 -0.60 7.09 7.93
CA GLU A 121 -1.19 8.36 7.46
C GLU A 121 -2.36 8.14 6.52
N CYS A 122 -2.24 7.13 5.65
CA CYS A 122 -3.32 6.72 4.75
C CYS A 122 -3.21 5.25 4.37
N LEU A 123 -4.35 4.70 3.93
CA LEU A 123 -4.44 3.40 3.28
C LEU A 123 -5.00 3.56 1.88
N VAL A 124 -4.32 2.97 0.91
CA VAL A 124 -4.87 2.74 -0.43
C VAL A 124 -5.43 1.33 -0.46
N VAL A 125 -6.75 1.23 -0.49
CA VAL A 125 -7.49 -0.03 -0.40
C VAL A 125 -7.94 -0.47 -1.79
N PRO A 126 -7.43 -1.60 -2.33
CA PRO A 126 -7.91 -2.14 -3.60
C PRO A 126 -9.32 -2.70 -3.44
N ASP A 127 -10.14 -2.55 -4.47
CA ASP A 127 -11.43 -3.22 -4.56
C ASP A 127 -11.23 -4.72 -4.84
N SER A 128 -10.99 -5.46 -3.76
CA SER A 128 -10.71 -6.90 -3.82
C SER A 128 -11.91 -7.71 -4.32
N PHE A 129 -13.13 -7.25 -4.04
CA PHE A 129 -14.34 -7.90 -4.54
C PHE A 129 -14.41 -7.81 -6.07
N GLN A 130 -14.24 -6.60 -6.61
CA GLN A 130 -14.24 -6.40 -8.06
C GLN A 130 -13.11 -7.17 -8.74
N ALA A 131 -11.93 -7.23 -8.13
CA ALA A 131 -10.80 -8.01 -8.65
C ALA A 131 -11.15 -9.50 -8.73
N GLY A 132 -11.70 -10.06 -7.66
CA GLY A 132 -12.14 -11.47 -7.61
C GLY A 132 -13.25 -11.76 -8.60
N TYR A 133 -14.26 -10.91 -8.68
CA TYR A 133 -15.38 -11.06 -9.62
C TYR A 133 -14.92 -11.02 -11.08
N GLN A 134 -14.07 -10.06 -11.43
CA GLN A 134 -13.53 -9.95 -12.79
C GLN A 134 -12.67 -11.16 -13.14
N SER A 135 -11.79 -11.61 -12.24
CA SER A 135 -10.95 -12.79 -12.46
C SER A 135 -11.77 -14.05 -12.69
N LEU A 136 -12.82 -14.26 -11.90
CA LEU A 136 -13.72 -15.39 -12.06
C LEU A 136 -14.48 -15.31 -13.40
N THR A 137 -15.00 -14.13 -13.74
CA THR A 137 -15.73 -13.90 -14.99
C THR A 137 -14.86 -14.18 -16.21
N GLU A 138 -13.61 -13.69 -16.22
CA GLU A 138 -12.66 -13.94 -17.30
C GLU A 138 -12.28 -15.43 -17.40
N THR A 139 -12.13 -16.11 -16.27
CA THR A 139 -11.87 -17.56 -16.24
C THR A 139 -13.02 -18.33 -16.88
N VAL A 140 -14.27 -18.04 -16.51
CA VAL A 140 -15.45 -18.70 -17.08
C VAL A 140 -15.54 -18.45 -18.59
N ARG A 141 -15.35 -17.20 -19.04
CA ARG A 141 -15.34 -16.86 -20.48
C ARG A 141 -14.24 -17.61 -21.24
N GLY A 142 -13.06 -17.74 -20.63
CA GLY A 142 -11.94 -18.49 -21.22
C GLY A 142 -12.22 -19.99 -21.33
N MET A 143 -13.06 -20.56 -20.46
CA MET A 143 -13.50 -21.95 -20.53
C MET A 143 -14.52 -22.19 -21.68
N ASP A 144 -15.33 -21.17 -21.97
CA ASP A 144 -16.36 -21.27 -23.02
C ASP A 144 -15.82 -21.01 -24.45
N SER A 145 -14.63 -20.43 -24.57
CA SER A 145 -14.06 -20.09 -25.87
C SER A 145 -12.52 -20.17 -25.88
N TYR A 146 -11.98 -21.08 -26.70
CA TYR A 146 -10.52 -21.18 -26.92
C TYR A 146 -9.90 -19.93 -27.58
N LEU A 147 -10.71 -19.02 -28.10
CA LEU A 147 -10.27 -17.77 -28.74
C LEU A 147 -10.40 -16.55 -27.81
N HIS A 148 -10.86 -16.77 -26.58
CA HIS A 148 -10.98 -15.68 -25.62
C HIS A 148 -9.60 -15.16 -25.21
N GLN A 149 -9.33 -13.89 -25.50
CA GLN A 149 -8.15 -13.21 -25.00
C GLN A 149 -8.49 -12.54 -23.67
N VAL A 150 -7.73 -12.87 -22.64
CA VAL A 150 -7.88 -12.24 -21.33
C VAL A 150 -7.48 -10.78 -21.44
N GLU A 151 -8.41 -9.88 -21.18
CA GLU A 151 -8.14 -8.45 -21.15
C GLU A 151 -7.55 -8.04 -19.80
N SER A 152 -6.47 -7.27 -19.85
CA SER A 152 -5.94 -6.63 -18.66
C SER A 152 -6.85 -5.48 -18.24
N ARG A 153 -7.35 -5.51 -17.00
CA ARG A 153 -8.23 -4.46 -16.45
C ARG A 153 -7.63 -3.87 -15.19
N GLN A 154 -7.84 -2.58 -15.01
CA GLN A 154 -7.51 -1.91 -13.75
C GLN A 154 -8.66 -2.10 -12.77
N VAL A 155 -8.30 -2.46 -11.54
CA VAL A 155 -9.24 -2.54 -10.43
C VAL A 155 -9.29 -1.19 -9.73
N SER A 156 -10.49 -0.74 -9.37
CA SER A 156 -10.68 0.49 -8.59
C SER A 156 -10.03 0.37 -7.21
N HIS A 157 -9.82 1.51 -6.59
CA HIS A 157 -9.29 1.60 -5.24
C HIS A 157 -9.95 2.77 -4.52
N THR A 158 -9.90 2.72 -3.20
CA THR A 158 -10.33 3.82 -2.33
C THR A 158 -9.16 4.25 -1.47
N VAL A 159 -8.98 5.55 -1.32
CA VAL A 159 -8.01 6.11 -0.37
C VAL A 159 -8.75 6.41 0.93
N ILE A 160 -8.27 5.85 2.02
CA ILE A 160 -8.85 6.02 3.34
C ILE A 160 -7.84 6.73 4.23
N ARG A 161 -8.30 7.82 4.85
CA ARG A 161 -7.56 8.56 5.87
C ARG A 161 -8.27 8.44 7.21
N ARG A 162 -7.59 8.83 8.29
CA ARG A 162 -8.10 8.70 9.65
C ARG A 162 -9.46 9.37 9.86
N ASP A 163 -9.64 10.56 9.31
CA ASP A 163 -10.89 11.34 9.41
C ASP A 163 -12.07 10.72 8.65
N THR A 164 -11.80 9.91 7.63
CA THR A 164 -12.81 9.23 6.81
C THR A 164 -12.96 7.73 7.15
N LEU A 165 -12.11 7.19 8.02
CA LEU A 165 -12.08 5.76 8.35
C LEU A 165 -13.44 5.20 8.75
N PHE A 166 -14.18 5.93 9.57
CA PHE A 166 -15.47 5.52 10.09
C PHE A 166 -16.67 5.99 9.26
N SER A 167 -16.47 6.54 8.07
CA SER A 167 -17.57 6.77 7.15
C SER A 167 -18.23 5.43 6.77
N ARG A 168 -19.53 5.45 6.52
CA ARG A 168 -20.26 4.23 6.17
C ARG A 168 -19.66 3.49 4.98
N GLU A 169 -19.28 4.23 3.95
CA GLU A 169 -18.69 3.68 2.73
C GLU A 169 -17.36 2.97 3.01
N ASN A 170 -16.48 3.58 3.81
CA ASN A 170 -15.18 3.01 4.13
C ASN A 170 -15.29 1.82 5.09
N GLN A 171 -16.27 1.84 6.01
CA GLN A 171 -16.57 0.69 6.85
C GLN A 171 -17.04 -0.52 6.03
N GLU A 172 -17.90 -0.29 5.04
CA GLU A 172 -18.32 -1.34 4.11
C GLU A 172 -17.14 -1.95 3.35
N ILE A 173 -16.17 -1.15 2.92
CA ILE A 173 -14.98 -1.62 2.20
C ILE A 173 -14.03 -2.43 3.12
N LEU A 174 -13.78 -1.94 4.33
CA LEU A 174 -12.80 -2.54 5.24
C LEU A 174 -13.33 -3.73 6.02
N PHE A 175 -14.63 -3.76 6.36
CA PHE A 175 -15.20 -4.71 7.33
C PHE A 175 -16.27 -5.62 6.73
N THR A 176 -16.58 -5.57 5.44
CA THR A 176 -17.59 -6.41 4.78
C THR A 176 -17.28 -7.92 4.87
N MET A 177 -16.05 -8.29 5.15
CA MET A 177 -15.62 -9.69 5.32
C MET A 177 -15.88 -10.24 6.72
N SER A 178 -16.52 -9.48 7.60
CA SER A 178 -16.76 -9.85 9.02
C SER A 178 -18.20 -10.29 9.31
N GLN A 179 -19.02 -10.55 8.29
CA GLN A 179 -20.39 -11.05 8.45
C GLN A 179 -20.53 -12.50 8.02
#